data_17740256b377758515f3d01e3af8addf
#
_entry.id   17740256b377758515f3d01e3af8addf
#
_cell.length_a   1.000
_cell.length_b   1.000
_cell.length_c   1.000
_cell.angle_alpha   90.00
_cell.angle_beta   90.00
_cell.angle_gamma   90.00
#
_symmetry.space_group_name_H-M   'P 1'
#
loop_
_entity.id
_entity.type
_entity.pdbx_description
1 polymer ?
#
loop_
_entity_poly.entity_id
_entity_poly.type
_entity_poly.pdbx_seq_one_letter_code
_entity_poly.pdbx_strand_id
1 'polypeptide(L)'
;VPEGKICQTILELYNKDGIVVEPAGAIGISALEMYHEKFTKKNVGILICGGNNDITRMSEIKERALVYSNLKHYFIVKFPQRKGALKEFVNNVIGENDDITFFEYVKKNNRDYTSAIVGIELKFSKDLNHLTQKMKEFGFFGEYLNDKPETLRFLI
;
A
#
# COMPACT_ATOMS: atom_id res chain seq x y z
N VAL A 1 3.31 -10.02 15.70
CA VAL A 1 3.85 -9.51 14.42
C VAL A 1 2.70 -9.06 13.56
N PRO A 2 2.69 -7.82 13.05
CA PRO A 2 1.65 -7.35 12.13
C PRO A 2 1.65 -8.14 10.82
N GLU A 3 0.46 -8.36 10.24
CA GLU A 3 0.30 -9.12 9.00
C GLU A 3 1.08 -8.48 7.83
N GLY A 4 1.05 -7.15 7.70
CA GLY A 4 1.80 -6.45 6.66
C GLY A 4 3.32 -6.65 6.78
N LYS A 5 3.87 -6.79 8.00
CA LYS A 5 5.28 -7.14 8.20
C LYS A 5 5.59 -8.56 7.73
N ILE A 6 4.67 -9.49 7.99
CA ILE A 6 4.81 -10.88 7.50
C ILE A 6 4.81 -10.89 5.96
N CYS A 7 3.87 -10.16 5.34
CA CYS A 7 3.81 -10.01 3.89
C CYS A 7 5.09 -9.39 3.30
N GLN A 8 5.64 -8.34 3.95
CA GLN A 8 6.91 -7.74 3.55
C GLN A 8 8.05 -8.77 3.60
N THR A 9 8.16 -9.52 4.68
CA THR A 9 9.19 -10.57 4.85
C THR A 9 9.07 -11.67 3.78
N ILE A 10 7.84 -12.10 3.44
CA ILE A 10 7.61 -13.06 2.35
C ILE A 10 8.18 -12.55 1.03
N LEU A 11 7.88 -11.29 0.67
CA LEU A 11 8.39 -10.69 -0.57
C LEU A 11 9.90 -10.53 -0.56
N GLU A 12 10.48 -10.15 0.58
CA GLU A 12 11.93 -10.00 0.70
C GLU A 12 12.67 -11.32 0.53
N LEU A 13 12.21 -12.39 1.17
CA LEU A 13 12.78 -13.73 1.02
C LEU A 13 12.66 -14.24 -0.43
N TYR A 14 11.52 -13.99 -1.08
CA TYR A 14 11.34 -14.36 -2.46
C TYR A 14 12.26 -13.57 -3.40
N ASN A 15 12.27 -12.24 -3.30
CA ASN A 15 12.97 -11.38 -4.24
C ASN A 15 14.50 -11.37 -4.04
N LYS A 16 14.97 -11.51 -2.80
CA LYS A 16 16.41 -11.44 -2.49
C LYS A 16 17.08 -12.81 -2.47
N ASP A 17 16.37 -13.81 -1.94
CA ASP A 17 16.96 -15.11 -1.62
C ASP A 17 16.37 -16.26 -2.46
N GLY A 18 15.30 -16.02 -3.23
CA GLY A 18 14.60 -17.04 -4.02
C GLY A 18 13.87 -18.07 -3.14
N ILE A 19 13.56 -17.73 -1.89
CA ILE A 19 12.94 -18.63 -0.93
C ILE A 19 11.42 -18.39 -0.92
N VAL A 20 10.66 -19.45 -1.20
CA VAL A 20 9.20 -19.45 -1.11
C VAL A 20 8.80 -19.90 0.29
N VAL A 21 8.14 -19.02 1.04
CA VAL A 21 7.66 -19.30 2.39
C VAL A 21 6.16 -19.07 2.50
N GLU A 22 5.50 -19.82 3.33
CA GLU A 22 4.13 -19.55 3.76
C GLU A 22 4.11 -18.49 4.87
N PRO A 23 2.97 -17.81 5.14
CA PRO A 23 2.90 -16.79 6.19
C PRO A 23 3.41 -17.27 7.56
N ALA A 24 3.09 -18.51 7.96
CA ALA A 24 3.59 -19.10 9.21
C ALA A 24 5.13 -19.21 9.24
N GLY A 25 5.74 -19.59 8.11
CA GLY A 25 7.21 -19.67 7.97
C GLY A 25 7.94 -18.33 8.03
N ALA A 26 7.27 -17.23 7.64
CA ALA A 26 7.85 -15.90 7.67
C ALA A 26 7.76 -15.21 9.06
N ILE A 27 6.88 -15.68 9.97
CA ILE A 27 6.65 -15.02 11.28
C ILE A 27 7.95 -14.94 12.10
N GLY A 28 8.74 -16.03 12.14
CA GLY A 28 9.97 -16.10 12.92
C GLY A 28 11.00 -15.03 12.49
N ILE A 29 11.18 -14.86 11.18
CA ILE A 29 12.09 -13.86 10.62
C ILE A 29 11.55 -12.45 10.89
N SER A 30 10.26 -12.23 10.64
CA SER A 30 9.61 -10.94 10.94
C SER A 30 9.74 -10.55 12.40
N ALA A 31 9.59 -11.51 13.32
CA ALA A 31 9.75 -11.29 14.75
C ALA A 31 11.21 -10.98 15.12
N LEU A 32 12.17 -11.66 14.50
CA LEU A 32 13.59 -11.40 14.74
C LEU A 32 13.97 -9.97 14.33
N GLU A 33 13.51 -9.51 13.19
CA GLU A 33 13.77 -8.15 12.70
C GLU A 33 13.12 -7.09 13.61
N MET A 34 11.84 -7.30 14.00
CA MET A 34 11.11 -6.34 14.85
C MET A 34 11.65 -6.24 16.28
N TYR A 35 12.19 -7.34 16.81
CA TYR A 35 12.60 -7.44 18.19
C TYR A 35 14.10 -7.78 18.34
N HIS A 36 14.92 -7.40 17.35
CA HIS A 36 16.34 -7.73 17.27
C HIS A 36 17.11 -7.42 18.56
N GLU A 37 16.76 -6.37 19.28
CA GLU A 37 17.38 -6.00 20.55
C GLU A 37 17.26 -7.09 21.62
N LYS A 38 16.12 -7.83 21.63
CA LYS A 38 15.88 -8.94 22.59
C LYS A 38 16.76 -10.16 22.31
N PHE A 39 17.31 -10.25 21.11
CA PHE A 39 18.09 -11.38 20.63
C PHE A 39 19.59 -11.08 20.52
N THR A 40 20.01 -9.87 20.89
CA THR A 40 21.42 -9.45 20.87
C THR A 40 22.27 -10.43 21.69
N LYS A 41 23.38 -10.88 21.12
CA LYS A 41 24.32 -11.88 21.71
C LYS A 41 23.70 -13.25 22.00
N LYS A 42 22.59 -13.60 21.33
CA LYS A 42 21.97 -14.93 21.43
C LYS A 42 22.10 -15.69 20.11
N ASN A 43 22.21 -17.01 20.18
CA ASN A 43 22.05 -17.89 19.04
C ASN A 43 20.55 -18.15 18.86
N VAL A 44 20.00 -17.79 17.73
CA VAL A 44 18.57 -17.93 17.43
C VAL A 44 18.40 -18.85 16.24
N GLY A 45 17.65 -19.93 16.41
CA GLY A 45 17.22 -20.80 15.33
C GLY A 45 15.81 -20.45 14.91
N ILE A 46 15.57 -20.32 13.60
CA ILE A 46 14.24 -20.08 13.02
C ILE A 46 13.89 -21.21 12.06
N LEU A 47 12.71 -21.79 12.26
CA LEU A 47 12.17 -22.78 11.34
C LEU A 47 11.41 -22.05 10.21
N ILE A 48 11.83 -22.27 8.97
CA ILE A 48 11.20 -21.72 7.78
C ILE A 48 10.38 -22.84 7.13
N CYS A 49 9.08 -22.59 6.93
CA CYS A 49 8.14 -23.49 6.27
C CYS A 49 7.58 -22.83 5.02
N GLY A 50 7.38 -23.62 3.94
CA GLY A 50 6.94 -23.07 2.66
C GLY A 50 5.89 -23.89 1.92
N GLY A 51 5.47 -25.05 2.49
CA GLY A 51 4.68 -26.04 1.77
C GLY A 51 3.21 -25.67 1.52
N ASN A 52 2.65 -24.74 2.27
CA ASN A 52 1.24 -24.34 2.17
C ASN A 52 1.10 -22.87 1.73
N ASN A 53 1.72 -22.53 0.61
CA ASN A 53 1.61 -21.18 0.03
C ASN A 53 0.70 -21.23 -1.20
N ASP A 54 -0.30 -20.36 -1.22
CA ASP A 54 -1.19 -20.17 -2.36
C ASP A 54 -0.67 -19.02 -3.24
N ILE A 55 -0.17 -19.36 -4.43
CA ILE A 55 0.37 -18.40 -5.38
C ILE A 55 -0.68 -17.37 -5.84
N THR A 56 -1.97 -17.72 -5.78
CA THR A 56 -3.06 -16.78 -6.15
C THR A 56 -3.18 -15.61 -5.16
N ARG A 57 -2.65 -15.77 -3.94
CA ARG A 57 -2.63 -14.72 -2.92
C ARG A 57 -1.43 -13.79 -2.99
N MET A 58 -0.52 -13.98 -3.94
CA MET A 58 0.69 -13.15 -4.03
C MET A 58 0.38 -11.67 -4.33
N SER A 59 -0.70 -11.37 -5.05
CA SER A 59 -1.15 -10.00 -5.27
C SER A 59 -1.62 -9.33 -3.98
N GLU A 60 -2.39 -10.03 -3.15
CA GLU A 60 -2.83 -9.58 -1.83
C GLU A 60 -1.63 -9.38 -0.89
N ILE A 61 -0.70 -10.33 -0.87
CA ILE A 61 0.54 -10.24 -0.08
C ILE A 61 1.35 -9.00 -0.47
N LYS A 62 1.52 -8.76 -1.79
CA LYS A 62 2.20 -7.55 -2.30
C LYS A 62 1.50 -6.28 -1.82
N GLU A 63 0.18 -6.22 -1.96
CA GLU A 63 -0.61 -5.07 -1.59
C GLU A 63 -0.48 -4.74 -0.10
N ARG A 64 -0.63 -5.74 0.78
CA ARG A 64 -0.47 -5.59 2.24
C ARG A 64 0.95 -5.18 2.64
N ALA A 65 1.96 -5.71 1.96
CA ALA A 65 3.35 -5.33 2.19
C ALA A 65 3.61 -3.86 1.81
N LEU A 66 3.08 -3.39 0.67
CA LEU A 66 3.21 -2.01 0.20
C LEU A 66 2.50 -1.03 1.13
N VAL A 67 1.28 -1.37 1.60
CA VAL A 67 0.55 -0.57 2.58
C VAL A 67 1.33 -0.47 3.90
N TYR A 68 1.84 -1.59 4.40
CA TYR A 68 2.66 -1.62 5.62
C TYR A 68 3.95 -0.80 5.49
N SER A 69 4.57 -0.82 4.32
CA SER A 69 5.81 -0.06 4.04
C SER A 69 5.56 1.42 3.73
N ASN A 70 4.32 1.90 3.84
CA ASN A 70 3.91 3.26 3.45
C ASN A 70 4.29 3.63 2.01
N LEU A 71 4.16 2.67 1.10
CA LEU A 71 4.36 2.84 -0.34
C LEU A 71 3.06 2.81 -1.13
N LYS A 72 1.98 2.27 -0.55
CA LYS A 72 0.66 2.20 -1.18
C LYS A 72 -0.37 2.96 -0.35
N HIS A 73 -1.07 3.87 -1.01
CA HIS A 73 -2.00 4.78 -0.37
C HIS A 73 -3.32 4.85 -1.13
N TYR A 74 -4.41 4.81 -0.40
CA TYR A 74 -5.77 4.94 -0.93
C TYR A 74 -6.40 6.25 -0.48
N PHE A 75 -7.05 6.92 -1.43
CA PHE A 75 -7.72 8.20 -1.20
C PHE A 75 -9.15 8.19 -1.78
N ILE A 76 -10.05 8.90 -1.12
CA ILE A 76 -11.21 9.46 -1.79
C ILE A 76 -10.75 10.78 -2.40
N VAL A 77 -10.80 10.87 -3.72
CA VAL A 77 -10.42 12.05 -4.49
C VAL A 77 -11.69 12.74 -4.99
N LYS A 78 -11.81 14.05 -4.77
CA LYS A 78 -12.93 14.88 -5.22
C LYS A 78 -12.63 15.45 -6.60
N PHE A 79 -13.37 15.01 -7.61
CA PHE A 79 -13.26 15.56 -8.96
C PHE A 79 -14.37 16.58 -9.22
N PRO A 80 -14.02 17.85 -9.56
CA PRO A 80 -15.02 18.79 -10.04
C PRO A 80 -15.61 18.32 -11.36
N GLN A 81 -16.93 18.50 -11.53
CA GLN A 81 -17.69 18.04 -12.71
C GLN A 81 -17.45 18.92 -13.93
N ARG A 82 -16.20 19.15 -14.30
CA ARG A 82 -15.78 19.90 -15.48
C ARG A 82 -14.88 19.07 -16.41
N LYS A 83 -14.83 19.46 -17.67
CA LYS A 83 -13.91 18.84 -18.63
C LYS A 83 -12.46 19.08 -18.21
N GLY A 84 -11.61 18.08 -18.33
CA GLY A 84 -10.18 18.16 -18.05
C GLY A 84 -9.78 17.97 -16.58
N ALA A 85 -10.71 17.80 -15.63
CA ALA A 85 -10.39 17.61 -14.22
C ALA A 85 -9.45 16.42 -13.95
N LEU A 86 -9.68 15.28 -14.60
CA LEU A 86 -8.80 14.11 -14.49
C LEU A 86 -7.40 14.38 -15.06
N LYS A 87 -7.32 15.07 -16.21
CA LYS A 87 -6.03 15.46 -16.80
C LYS A 87 -5.25 16.38 -15.86
N GLU A 88 -5.94 17.34 -15.24
CA GLU A 88 -5.34 18.25 -14.26
C GLU A 88 -4.82 17.49 -13.03
N PHE A 89 -5.59 16.55 -12.50
CA PHE A 89 -5.17 15.69 -11.40
C PHE A 89 -3.89 14.93 -11.75
N VAL A 90 -3.87 14.25 -12.89
CA VAL A 90 -2.69 13.48 -13.31
C VAL A 90 -1.47 14.39 -13.53
N ASN A 91 -1.64 15.53 -14.19
CA ASN A 91 -0.50 16.38 -14.54
C ASN A 91 0.07 17.18 -13.35
N ASN A 92 -0.79 17.58 -12.40
CA ASN A 92 -0.39 18.53 -11.36
C ASN A 92 -0.25 17.91 -9.98
N VAL A 93 -0.89 16.74 -9.75
CA VAL A 93 -0.91 16.10 -8.43
C VAL A 93 -0.02 14.86 -8.40
N ILE A 94 -0.12 14.00 -9.43
CA ILE A 94 0.65 12.76 -9.48
C ILE A 94 2.10 13.07 -9.84
N GLY A 95 3.04 12.53 -9.07
CA GLY A 95 4.47 12.68 -9.32
C GLY A 95 4.95 11.79 -10.48
N GLU A 96 6.10 12.13 -11.05
CA GLU A 96 6.70 11.39 -12.19
C GLU A 96 7.01 9.91 -11.88
N ASN A 97 7.20 9.58 -10.61
CA ASN A 97 7.53 8.23 -10.16
C ASN A 97 6.37 7.55 -9.41
N ASP A 98 5.20 8.19 -9.37
CA ASP A 98 4.01 7.65 -8.72
C ASP A 98 3.17 6.89 -9.73
N ASP A 99 2.57 5.78 -9.31
CA ASP A 99 1.70 4.96 -10.16
C ASP A 99 0.28 4.92 -9.60
N ILE A 100 -0.71 5.12 -10.48
CA ILE A 100 -2.12 4.93 -10.14
C ILE A 100 -2.46 3.46 -10.40
N THR A 101 -2.53 2.67 -9.35
CA THR A 101 -2.74 1.22 -9.44
C THR A 101 -4.20 0.80 -9.22
N PHE A 102 -5.01 1.71 -8.66
CA PHE A 102 -6.46 1.53 -8.51
C PHE A 102 -7.18 2.84 -8.81
N PHE A 103 -8.23 2.78 -9.62
CA PHE A 103 -9.03 3.95 -9.96
C PHE A 103 -10.48 3.55 -10.22
N GLU A 104 -11.36 3.92 -9.31
CA GLU A 104 -12.79 3.71 -9.44
C GLU A 104 -13.51 5.07 -9.46
N TYR A 105 -14.06 5.42 -10.61
CA TYR A 105 -14.71 6.69 -10.85
C TYR A 105 -16.08 6.50 -11.50
N VAL A 106 -17.12 6.97 -10.82
CA VAL A 106 -18.48 6.95 -11.37
C VAL A 106 -19.01 8.38 -11.44
N LYS A 107 -19.20 8.87 -12.66
CA LYS A 107 -19.77 10.20 -12.90
C LYS A 107 -21.27 10.20 -12.55
N LYS A 108 -21.70 11.04 -11.60
CA LYS A 108 -23.10 11.25 -11.21
C LYS A 108 -23.60 12.60 -11.73
N ASN A 109 -24.69 12.62 -12.50
CA ASN A 109 -25.13 13.76 -13.32
C ASN A 109 -25.66 14.99 -12.56
N ASN A 110 -25.81 14.98 -11.22
CA ASN A 110 -26.48 16.05 -10.47
C ASN A 110 -25.70 16.58 -9.27
N ARG A 111 -24.36 16.60 -9.32
CA ARG A 111 -23.52 17.11 -8.24
C ARG A 111 -22.36 17.93 -8.80
N ASP A 112 -21.92 18.96 -8.08
CA ASP A 112 -20.78 19.78 -8.46
C ASP A 112 -19.45 19.00 -8.43
N TYR A 113 -19.38 17.95 -7.61
CA TYR A 113 -18.22 17.07 -7.45
C TYR A 113 -18.61 15.61 -7.52
N THR A 114 -17.74 14.80 -8.07
CA THR A 114 -17.80 13.34 -8.01
C THR A 114 -16.60 12.82 -7.24
N SER A 115 -16.83 11.84 -6.35
CA SER A 115 -15.76 11.18 -5.64
C SER A 115 -15.26 9.96 -6.42
N ALA A 116 -13.95 9.79 -6.49
CA ALA A 116 -13.30 8.58 -6.97
C ALA A 116 -12.48 7.94 -5.84
N ILE A 117 -12.38 6.61 -5.84
CA ILE A 117 -11.40 5.92 -5.02
C ILE A 117 -10.15 5.73 -5.87
N VAL A 118 -9.02 6.20 -5.36
CA VAL A 118 -7.74 6.16 -6.07
C VAL A 118 -6.69 5.51 -5.19
N GLY A 119 -6.07 4.43 -5.68
CA GLY A 119 -4.91 3.79 -5.07
C GLY A 119 -3.64 4.24 -5.79
N ILE A 120 -2.70 4.80 -5.04
CA ILE A 120 -1.44 5.35 -5.55
C ILE A 120 -0.27 4.62 -4.90
N GLU A 121 0.62 4.09 -5.74
CA GLU A 121 1.88 3.51 -5.32
C GLU A 121 2.99 4.56 -5.48
N LEU A 122 3.71 4.84 -4.37
CA LEU A 122 4.81 5.78 -4.31
C LEU A 122 6.14 5.05 -4.42
N LYS A 123 7.11 5.66 -5.08
CA LYS A 123 8.48 5.13 -5.10
C LYS A 123 9.17 5.27 -3.73
N PHE A 124 8.87 6.34 -3.00
CA PHE A 124 9.44 6.60 -1.68
C PHE A 124 8.34 7.01 -0.70
N SER A 125 8.33 6.42 0.49
CA SER A 125 7.32 6.72 1.54
C SER A 125 7.29 8.19 1.98
N LYS A 126 8.41 8.90 1.89
CA LYS A 126 8.51 10.33 2.20
C LYS A 126 7.69 11.24 1.26
N ASP A 127 7.33 10.75 0.07
CA ASP A 127 6.63 11.54 -0.95
C ASP A 127 5.13 11.68 -0.65
N LEU A 128 4.59 10.90 0.32
CA LEU A 128 3.19 10.98 0.76
C LEU A 128 2.77 12.41 1.17
N ASN A 129 3.61 13.09 1.93
CA ASN A 129 3.29 14.44 2.38
C ASN A 129 3.17 15.41 1.20
N HIS A 130 4.07 15.31 0.22
CA HIS A 130 4.05 16.14 -0.98
C HIS A 130 2.81 15.85 -1.84
N LEU A 131 2.48 14.57 -2.06
CA LEU A 131 1.27 14.14 -2.77
C LEU A 131 0.01 14.70 -2.09
N THR A 132 -0.10 14.53 -0.77
CA THR A 132 -1.26 15.00 0.01
C THR A 132 -1.38 16.53 -0.04
N GLN A 133 -0.27 17.24 0.05
CA GLN A 133 -0.24 18.71 -0.07
C GLN A 133 -0.73 19.15 -1.45
N LYS A 134 -0.22 18.58 -2.54
CA LYS A 134 -0.69 18.87 -3.89
C LYS A 134 -2.17 18.58 -4.07
N MET A 135 -2.68 17.45 -3.55
CA MET A 135 -4.12 17.17 -3.59
C MET A 135 -4.94 18.27 -2.93
N LYS A 136 -4.47 18.82 -1.80
CA LYS A 136 -5.14 19.92 -1.09
C LYS A 136 -5.06 21.23 -1.86
N GLU A 137 -3.89 21.58 -2.38
CA GLU A 137 -3.65 22.82 -3.14
C GLU A 137 -4.52 22.91 -4.40
N PHE A 138 -4.68 21.78 -5.12
CA PHE A 138 -5.51 21.70 -6.33
C PHE A 138 -6.98 21.34 -6.06
N GLY A 139 -7.38 21.20 -4.78
CA GLY A 139 -8.77 20.95 -4.39
C GLY A 139 -9.28 19.53 -4.67
N PHE A 140 -8.38 18.56 -4.87
CA PHE A 140 -8.73 17.16 -5.11
C PHE A 140 -8.82 16.32 -3.83
N PHE A 141 -8.29 16.78 -2.71
CA PHE A 141 -8.26 16.00 -1.47
C PHE A 141 -9.67 15.80 -0.91
N GLY A 142 -10.09 14.56 -0.78
CA GLY A 142 -11.31 14.17 -0.10
C GLY A 142 -11.01 13.56 1.26
N GLU A 143 -10.45 12.37 1.27
CA GLU A 143 -10.18 11.59 2.47
C GLU A 143 -9.00 10.63 2.25
N TYR A 144 -8.20 10.42 3.28
CA TYR A 144 -7.15 9.39 3.31
C TYR A 144 -7.71 8.12 3.93
N LEU A 145 -7.59 6.98 3.26
CA LEU A 145 -8.27 5.74 3.64
C LEU A 145 -7.39 4.75 4.41
N ASN A 146 -6.06 4.87 4.35
CA ASN A 146 -5.17 3.93 5.05
C ASN A 146 -5.30 4.03 6.58
N ASP A 147 -5.77 5.16 7.11
CA ASP A 147 -6.05 5.36 8.53
C ASP A 147 -7.40 4.75 8.97
N LYS A 148 -8.14 4.15 8.03
CA LYS A 148 -9.47 3.56 8.26
C LYS A 148 -9.45 2.05 7.95
N PRO A 149 -9.06 1.20 8.90
CA PRO A 149 -8.92 -0.24 8.69
C PRO A 149 -10.18 -0.91 8.15
N GLU A 150 -11.35 -0.47 8.61
CA GLU A 150 -12.66 -0.99 8.16
C GLU A 150 -12.87 -0.78 6.66
N THR A 151 -12.56 0.42 6.15
CA THR A 151 -12.70 0.76 4.73
C THR A 151 -11.60 0.12 3.89
N LEU A 152 -10.37 0.13 4.40
CA LEU A 152 -9.22 -0.41 3.69
C LEU A 152 -9.35 -1.91 3.40
N ARG A 153 -9.97 -2.69 4.31
CA ARG A 153 -10.22 -4.14 4.13
C ARG A 153 -11.09 -4.48 2.91
N PHE A 154 -11.87 -3.53 2.40
CA PHE A 154 -12.66 -3.73 1.18
C PHE A 154 -11.88 -3.40 -0.10
N LEU A 155 -10.68 -2.83 0.03
CA LEU A 155 -9.84 -2.41 -1.10
C LEU A 155 -8.64 -3.33 -1.34
N ILE A 156 -8.25 -4.10 -0.28
CA ILE A 156 -7.07 -4.97 -0.30
C ILE A 156 -7.38 -6.37 0.21
#